data_ffcdac98b106568511f0998c35525307
#
_entry.id   ffcdac98b106568511f0998c35525307
#
_cell.length_a   1.000
_cell.length_b   1.000
_cell.length_c   1.000
_cell.angle_alpha   90.00
_cell.angle_beta   90.00
_cell.angle_gamma   90.00
#
_symmetry.space_group_name_H-M   'P 1'
#
loop_
_entity.id
_entity.type
_entity.pdbx_description
1 polymer ?
#
loop_
_entity_poly.entity_id
_entity_poly.type
_entity_poly.pdbx_seq_one_letter_code
_entity_poly.pdbx_strand_id
1 'polypeptide(L)'
;MTFGFLLRVGVAAGLAAAGTNLLLLLLATWGGWDITTPGQASVNALPIVLVCLLAGGFGAVGAYIAARVTKRPEVWVVVVGAVLFLASINDLPRTLQAMHLVATLWVVGWLTRAVLRGSHLG
;
A
#
# COMPACT_ATOMS: atom_id res chain seq x y z
N MET A 1 14.50 -16.33 -2.01
CA MET A 1 13.27 -15.55 -1.71
C MET A 1 12.09 -16.20 -2.41
N THR A 2 11.03 -16.49 -1.69
CA THR A 2 9.87 -17.21 -2.23
C THR A 2 8.68 -16.27 -2.38
N PHE A 3 7.76 -16.62 -3.29
CA PHE A 3 6.50 -15.89 -3.42
C PHE A 3 5.71 -15.91 -2.11
N GLY A 4 5.68 -17.04 -1.43
CA GLY A 4 4.98 -17.15 -0.14
C GLY A 4 5.50 -16.19 0.92
N PHE A 5 6.81 -15.99 0.98
CA PHE A 5 7.40 -15.01 1.89
C PHE A 5 6.97 -13.59 1.54
N LEU A 6 7.05 -13.22 0.28
CA LEU A 6 6.64 -11.87 -0.17
C LEU A 6 5.14 -11.66 0.03
N LEU A 7 4.34 -12.68 -0.20
CA LEU A 7 2.89 -12.59 0.02
C LEU A 7 2.58 -12.35 1.50
N ARG A 8 3.27 -13.03 2.40
CA ARG A 8 3.11 -12.80 3.85
C ARG A 8 3.47 -11.37 4.23
N VAL A 9 4.58 -10.86 3.69
CA VAL A 9 5.00 -9.48 3.94
C VAL A 9 3.97 -8.51 3.39
N GLY A 10 3.50 -8.73 2.16
CA GLY A 10 2.51 -7.87 1.54
C GLY A 10 1.19 -7.85 2.30
N VAL A 11 0.71 -9.00 2.72
CA VAL A 11 -0.54 -9.10 3.51
C VAL A 11 -0.35 -8.42 4.87
N ALA A 12 0.78 -8.65 5.54
CA ALA A 12 1.06 -8.01 6.82
C ALA A 12 1.13 -6.49 6.68
N ALA A 13 1.79 -6.00 5.63
CA ALA A 13 1.85 -4.57 5.34
C ALA A 13 0.46 -4.01 5.02
N GLY A 14 -0.34 -4.76 4.26
CA GLY A 14 -1.72 -4.38 3.95
C GLY A 14 -2.59 -4.29 5.21
N LEU A 15 -2.43 -5.23 6.14
CA LEU A 15 -3.14 -5.19 7.42
C LEU A 15 -2.71 -3.99 8.27
N ALA A 16 -1.41 -3.70 8.30
CA ALA A 16 -0.90 -2.52 9.01
C ALA A 16 -1.43 -1.22 8.38
N ALA A 17 -1.46 -1.16 7.05
CA ALA A 17 -2.02 -0.02 6.33
C ALA A 17 -3.52 0.12 6.63
N ALA A 18 -4.26 -0.99 6.62
CA ALA A 18 -5.68 -0.98 6.93
C ALA A 18 -5.94 -0.47 8.35
N GLY A 19 -5.19 -0.97 9.33
CA GLY A 19 -5.32 -0.53 10.72
C GLY A 19 -5.03 0.95 10.89
N THR A 20 -3.96 1.44 10.28
CA THR A 20 -3.59 2.86 10.33
C THR A 20 -4.65 3.72 9.64
N ASN A 21 -5.15 3.29 8.48
CA ASN A 21 -6.18 4.03 7.75
C ASN A 21 -7.52 4.01 8.46
N LEU A 22 -7.87 2.92 9.15
CA LEU A 22 -9.08 2.89 9.98
C LEU A 22 -8.98 3.90 11.13
N LEU A 23 -7.79 4.03 11.72
CA LEU A 23 -7.56 5.05 12.74
C LEU A 23 -7.71 6.45 12.15
N LEU A 24 -7.16 6.71 10.96
CA LEU A 24 -7.32 7.99 10.28
C LEU A 24 -8.78 8.26 9.93
N LEU A 25 -9.52 7.23 9.51
CA LEU A 25 -10.94 7.37 9.24
C LEU A 25 -11.71 7.78 10.50
N LEU A 26 -11.41 7.17 11.63
CA LEU A 26 -12.02 7.52 12.91
C LEU A 26 -11.72 8.97 13.28
N LEU A 27 -10.46 9.39 13.17
CA LEU A 27 -10.05 10.76 13.46
C LEU A 27 -10.70 11.76 12.49
N ALA A 28 -10.78 11.41 11.20
CA ALA A 28 -11.42 12.26 10.20
C ALA A 28 -12.92 12.43 10.48
N THR A 29 -13.60 11.36 10.88
CA THR A 29 -15.00 11.39 11.22
C THR A 29 -15.24 12.29 12.43
N TRP A 30 -14.41 12.16 13.46
CA TRP A 30 -14.50 13.01 14.64
C TRP A 30 -14.12 14.46 14.36
N GLY A 31 -13.15 14.70 13.49
CA GLY A 31 -12.68 16.04 13.14
C GLY A 31 -13.50 16.75 12.07
N GLY A 32 -14.48 16.06 11.46
CA GLY A 32 -15.28 16.62 10.39
C GLY A 32 -14.52 16.80 9.08
N TRP A 33 -13.44 16.04 8.87
CA TRP A 33 -12.65 16.11 7.62
C TRP A 33 -13.39 15.45 6.47
N ASP A 34 -13.09 15.92 5.24
CA ASP A 34 -13.72 15.38 4.05
C ASP A 34 -13.18 13.98 3.74
N ILE A 35 -14.08 13.01 3.70
CA ILE A 35 -13.78 11.61 3.37
C ILE A 35 -14.62 11.11 2.19
N THR A 36 -15.21 12.03 1.41
CA THR A 36 -16.00 11.64 0.23
C THR A 36 -15.08 11.30 -0.94
N THR A 37 -15.45 10.25 -1.66
CA THR A 37 -14.78 9.87 -2.90
C THR A 37 -15.30 10.73 -4.07
N PRO A 38 -14.63 10.70 -5.24
CA PRO A 38 -15.11 11.42 -6.41
C PRO A 38 -16.56 11.09 -6.82
N GLY A 39 -17.05 9.88 -6.45
CA GLY A 39 -18.45 9.50 -6.66
C GLY A 39 -19.39 10.01 -5.58
N GLN A 40 -18.90 10.85 -4.68
CA GLN A 40 -19.65 11.43 -3.55
C GLN A 40 -20.14 10.39 -2.52
N ALA A 41 -19.58 9.20 -2.54
CA ALA A 41 -19.84 8.19 -1.52
C ALA A 41 -18.84 8.37 -0.38
N SER A 42 -19.32 8.37 0.86
CA SER A 42 -18.43 8.41 2.02
C SER A 42 -17.63 7.12 2.13
N VAL A 43 -16.36 7.25 2.48
CA VAL A 43 -15.49 6.10 2.74
C VAL A 43 -15.92 5.44 4.05
N ASN A 44 -16.02 4.11 4.05
CA ASN A 44 -16.27 3.34 5.26
C ASN A 44 -15.18 2.28 5.45
N ALA A 45 -15.28 1.51 6.56
CA ALA A 45 -14.21 0.60 6.97
C ALA A 45 -13.98 -0.55 5.99
N LEU A 46 -15.02 -1.13 5.42
CA LEU A 46 -14.90 -2.32 4.57
C LEU A 46 -14.06 -2.06 3.31
N PRO A 47 -14.34 -1.01 2.51
CA PRO A 47 -13.49 -0.69 1.36
C PRO A 47 -12.03 -0.43 1.74
N ILE A 48 -11.78 0.22 2.87
CA ILE A 48 -10.41 0.49 3.33
C ILE A 48 -9.66 -0.81 3.53
N VAL A 49 -10.24 -1.76 4.27
CA VAL A 49 -9.59 -3.05 4.54
C VAL A 49 -9.37 -3.81 3.25
N LEU A 50 -10.39 -3.90 2.38
CA LEU A 50 -10.27 -4.62 1.12
C LEU A 50 -9.20 -4.03 0.21
N VAL A 51 -9.19 -2.71 0.04
CA VAL A 51 -8.22 -2.04 -0.83
C VAL A 51 -6.81 -2.20 -0.29
N CYS A 52 -6.61 -2.06 1.03
CA CYS A 52 -5.29 -2.23 1.63
C CYS A 52 -4.78 -3.66 1.48
N LEU A 53 -5.63 -4.67 1.68
CA LEU A 53 -5.24 -6.06 1.49
C LEU A 53 -4.93 -6.37 0.02
N LEU A 54 -5.73 -5.85 -0.91
CA LEU A 54 -5.47 -6.00 -2.33
C LEU A 54 -4.17 -5.33 -2.72
N ALA A 55 -3.90 -4.13 -2.21
CA ALA A 55 -2.65 -3.43 -2.46
C ALA A 55 -1.46 -4.24 -1.97
N GLY A 56 -1.56 -4.82 -0.77
CA GLY A 56 -0.52 -5.70 -0.23
C GLY A 56 -0.29 -6.93 -1.08
N GLY A 57 -1.37 -7.59 -1.52
CA GLY A 57 -1.30 -8.79 -2.35
C GLY A 57 -0.72 -8.50 -3.73
N PHE A 58 -1.23 -7.49 -4.42
CA PHE A 58 -0.71 -7.10 -5.74
C PHE A 58 0.72 -6.56 -5.63
N GLY A 59 1.04 -5.84 -4.55
CA GLY A 59 2.40 -5.40 -4.30
C GLY A 59 3.36 -6.57 -4.16
N ALA A 60 2.94 -7.63 -3.46
CA ALA A 60 3.75 -8.84 -3.32
C ALA A 60 4.00 -9.52 -4.66
N VAL A 61 2.97 -9.62 -5.52
CA VAL A 61 3.13 -10.16 -6.87
C VAL A 61 4.13 -9.33 -7.67
N GLY A 62 3.98 -8.01 -7.65
CA GLY A 62 4.89 -7.11 -8.35
C GLY A 62 6.33 -7.22 -7.85
N ALA A 63 6.51 -7.30 -6.53
CA ALA A 63 7.84 -7.45 -5.94
C ALA A 63 8.47 -8.79 -6.32
N TYR A 64 7.68 -9.86 -6.35
CA TYR A 64 8.16 -11.17 -6.78
C TYR A 64 8.62 -11.16 -8.24
N ILE A 65 7.83 -10.55 -9.12
CA ILE A 65 8.20 -10.42 -10.53
C ILE A 65 9.48 -9.58 -10.65
N ALA A 66 9.57 -8.45 -9.97
CA ALA A 66 10.75 -7.60 -9.99
C ALA A 66 12.00 -8.35 -9.52
N ALA A 67 11.85 -9.18 -8.47
CA ALA A 67 12.97 -9.96 -7.94
C ALA A 67 13.46 -11.01 -8.93
N ARG A 68 12.58 -11.48 -9.83
CA ARG A 68 12.93 -12.50 -10.83
C ARG A 68 13.54 -11.90 -12.09
N VAL A 69 13.12 -10.68 -12.49
CA VAL A 69 13.48 -10.14 -13.80
C VAL A 69 14.50 -9.01 -13.74
N THR A 70 14.82 -8.48 -12.56
CA THR A 70 15.75 -7.35 -12.42
C THR A 70 16.84 -7.66 -11.41
N LYS A 71 17.97 -6.95 -11.53
CA LYS A 71 19.08 -7.04 -10.57
C LYS A 71 18.86 -6.14 -9.35
N ARG A 72 17.98 -5.15 -9.47
CA ARG A 72 17.68 -4.19 -8.41
C ARG A 72 16.17 -4.09 -8.20
N PRO A 73 15.55 -5.16 -7.68
CA PRO A 73 14.09 -5.16 -7.52
C PRO A 73 13.58 -4.09 -6.56
N GLU A 74 14.39 -3.69 -5.57
CA GLU A 74 14.02 -2.64 -4.62
C GLU A 74 13.76 -1.31 -5.32
N VAL A 75 14.54 -0.99 -6.35
CA VAL A 75 14.34 0.24 -7.13
C VAL A 75 13.01 0.20 -7.86
N TRP A 76 12.70 -0.94 -8.48
CA TRP A 76 11.45 -1.09 -9.23
C TRP A 76 10.23 -1.07 -8.32
N VAL A 77 10.31 -1.67 -7.15
CA VAL A 77 9.22 -1.63 -6.17
C VAL A 77 8.92 -0.19 -5.77
N VAL A 78 9.97 0.59 -5.47
CA VAL A 78 9.79 2.00 -5.09
C VAL A 78 9.25 2.83 -6.25
N VAL A 79 9.82 2.69 -7.44
CA VAL A 79 9.43 3.48 -8.61
C VAL A 79 7.98 3.20 -9.00
N VAL A 80 7.62 1.92 -9.13
CA VAL A 80 6.25 1.54 -9.50
C VAL A 80 5.27 1.96 -8.41
N GLY A 81 5.64 1.78 -7.14
CA GLY A 81 4.81 2.23 -6.02
C GLY A 81 4.57 3.73 -6.05
N ALA A 82 5.60 4.52 -6.33
CA ALA A 82 5.48 5.99 -6.43
C ALA A 82 4.59 6.39 -7.61
N VAL A 83 4.77 5.76 -8.77
CA VAL A 83 3.95 6.05 -9.95
C VAL A 83 2.47 5.72 -9.69
N LEU A 84 2.19 4.55 -9.12
CA LEU A 84 0.83 4.14 -8.79
C LEU A 84 0.20 5.06 -7.75
N PHE A 85 0.99 5.47 -6.75
CA PHE A 85 0.51 6.43 -5.75
C PHE A 85 0.11 7.75 -6.41
N LEU A 86 0.99 8.32 -7.22
CA LEU A 86 0.70 9.60 -7.90
C LEU A 86 -0.51 9.49 -8.83
N ALA A 87 -0.65 8.36 -9.51
CA ALA A 87 -1.80 8.13 -10.40
C ALA A 87 -3.11 7.99 -9.61
N SER A 88 -3.05 7.46 -8.39
CA SER A 88 -4.24 7.14 -7.61
C SER A 88 -4.77 8.30 -6.76
N ILE A 89 -3.98 9.36 -6.54
CA ILE A 89 -4.41 10.47 -5.69
C ILE A 89 -5.14 11.58 -6.42
N ASN A 90 -5.27 11.48 -7.76
CA ASN A 90 -5.97 12.50 -8.53
C ASN A 90 -7.45 12.57 -8.10
N ASP A 91 -7.95 13.78 -7.93
CA ASP A 91 -9.35 14.05 -7.58
C ASP A 91 -9.78 13.56 -6.19
N LEU A 92 -8.82 13.14 -5.33
CA LEU A 92 -9.14 12.73 -3.97
C LEU A 92 -9.05 13.92 -3.00
N PRO A 93 -9.93 13.98 -1.97
CA PRO A 93 -9.75 14.92 -0.86
C PRO A 93 -8.42 14.69 -0.14
N ARG A 94 -7.92 15.73 0.53
CA ARG A 94 -6.62 15.64 1.21
C ARG A 94 -6.55 14.52 2.23
N THR A 95 -7.65 14.27 2.95
CA THR A 95 -7.69 13.17 3.92
C THR A 95 -7.46 11.83 3.23
N LEU A 96 -8.12 11.60 2.08
CA LEU A 96 -7.94 10.36 1.34
C LEU A 96 -6.55 10.27 0.70
N GLN A 97 -5.97 11.40 0.28
CA GLN A 97 -4.59 11.43 -0.19
C GLN A 97 -3.62 11.01 0.92
N ALA A 98 -3.84 11.49 2.14
CA ALA A 98 -3.03 11.10 3.29
C ALA A 98 -3.16 9.60 3.59
N MET A 99 -4.36 9.05 3.50
CA MET A 99 -4.59 7.61 3.68
C MET A 99 -3.88 6.79 2.61
N HIS A 100 -3.90 7.25 1.36
CA HIS A 100 -3.16 6.59 0.27
C HIS A 100 -1.66 6.65 0.51
N LEU A 101 -1.14 7.77 0.99
CA LEU A 101 0.27 7.91 1.31
C LEU A 101 0.68 6.93 2.41
N VAL A 102 -0.10 6.83 3.48
CA VAL A 102 0.17 5.90 4.58
C VAL A 102 0.17 4.46 4.08
N ALA A 103 -0.84 4.07 3.29
CA ALA A 103 -0.91 2.72 2.75
C ALA A 103 0.28 2.42 1.84
N THR A 104 0.66 3.36 0.98
CA THR A 104 1.79 3.21 0.08
C THR A 104 3.09 3.04 0.86
N LEU A 105 3.30 3.87 1.88
CA LEU A 105 4.51 3.77 2.71
C LEU A 105 4.61 2.41 3.41
N TRP A 106 3.51 1.90 3.95
CA TRP A 106 3.51 0.58 4.58
C TRP A 106 3.85 -0.52 3.59
N VAL A 107 3.14 -0.57 2.48
CA VAL A 107 3.28 -1.66 1.50
C VAL A 107 4.63 -1.58 0.80
N VAL A 108 4.96 -0.42 0.23
CA VAL A 108 6.23 -0.25 -0.51
C VAL A 108 7.42 -0.37 0.42
N GLY A 109 7.36 0.23 1.60
CA GLY A 109 8.45 0.17 2.57
C GLY A 109 8.77 -1.26 3.02
N TRP A 110 7.75 -2.03 3.38
CA TRP A 110 7.95 -3.40 3.85
C TRP A 110 8.38 -4.34 2.73
N LEU A 111 7.78 -4.20 1.54
CA LEU A 111 8.17 -5.01 0.39
C LEU A 111 9.60 -4.70 -0.05
N THR A 112 9.99 -3.42 -0.04
CA THR A 112 11.38 -3.04 -0.35
C THR A 112 12.35 -3.68 0.62
N ARG A 113 12.06 -3.63 1.92
CA ARG A 113 12.90 -4.27 2.93
C ARG A 113 12.97 -5.78 2.73
N ALA A 114 11.85 -6.41 2.44
CA ALA A 114 11.80 -7.86 2.21
C ALA A 114 12.64 -8.26 1.00
N VAL A 115 12.55 -7.49 -0.08
CA VAL A 115 13.34 -7.74 -1.30
C VAL A 115 14.82 -7.56 -1.03
N LEU A 116 15.21 -6.51 -0.30
CA LEU A 116 16.61 -6.29 0.06
C LEU A 116 17.16 -7.43 0.92
N ARG A 117 16.39 -7.89 1.91
CA ARG A 117 16.80 -9.03 2.75
C ARG A 117 16.95 -10.30 1.92
N GLY A 118 16.01 -10.56 1.02
CA GLY A 118 16.07 -11.71 0.14
C GLY A 118 17.30 -11.69 -0.76
N SER A 119 17.68 -10.51 -1.25
CA SER A 119 18.89 -10.34 -2.07
C SER A 119 20.14 -10.69 -1.31
N HIS A 120 20.21 -10.40 -0.01
CA HIS A 120 21.37 -10.74 0.81
C HIS A 120 21.41 -12.23 1.16
N LEU A 121 20.26 -12.86 1.27
CA LEU A 121 20.17 -14.28 1.63
C LEU A 121 20.24 -15.22 0.44
N GLY A 122 19.97 -14.70 -0.72
CA GLY A 122 19.99 -15.45 -1.96
C GLY A 122 21.15 -15.10 -2.83
#